data_6f6a8f1fc922d03a410059c32b3704eb
#
_entry.id   6f6a8f1fc922d03a410059c32b3704eb
#
_cell.length_a   1.000
_cell.length_b   1.000
_cell.length_c   1.000
_cell.angle_alpha   90.00
_cell.angle_beta   90.00
_cell.angle_gamma   90.00
#
_symmetry.space_group_name_H-M   'P 1'
#
loop_
_entity.id
_entity.type
_entity.pdbx_description
1 polymer ?
#
loop_
_entity_poly.entity_id
_entity_poly.type
_entity_poly.pdbx_seq_one_letter_code
_entity_poly.pdbx_strand_id
1 'polypeptide(L)'
;MRDEKSGMPLSSPFETNGRGAKIQNSKFKIQNSPAGFTLIELIIVVAIIGILAAIALPAMQNAPIRAREAVIRADLYTMRSCIDQHLADKGFYPESLQVLVDQGYLRALPPDPFNPTAQGEGAWEEIYAEPSELEELEPLGDEYGGGNQVIDVRYADDSRVALDGTLIYEW
;
A
#
# COMPACT_ATOMS: atom_id res chain seq x y z
N MET A 1 82.32 51.92 32.32
CA MET A 1 82.72 52.94 31.35
C MET A 1 81.42 53.50 30.76
N ARG A 2 81.10 54.62 31.29
CA ARG A 2 80.51 55.81 30.70
C ARG A 2 79.13 55.62 30.08
N ASP A 3 78.24 56.22 30.68
CA ASP A 3 77.68 57.59 30.65
C ASP A 3 76.58 57.71 29.62
N GLU A 4 75.54 58.25 29.83
CA GLU A 4 75.01 59.42 30.48
C GLU A 4 73.85 59.99 29.65
N LYS A 5 72.86 60.39 30.40
CA LYS A 5 72.02 61.59 30.16
C LYS A 5 71.01 61.55 29.06
N SER A 6 69.91 61.81 29.44
CA SER A 6 69.23 63.04 29.80
C SER A 6 68.13 63.43 28.81
N GLY A 7 67.08 63.81 29.36
CA GLY A 7 66.16 64.71 28.62
C GLY A 7 64.67 64.51 28.89
N MET A 8 64.19 64.93 30.04
CA MET A 8 62.91 65.59 30.18
C MET A 8 62.89 66.90 29.41
N PRO A 9 61.79 67.60 29.13
CA PRO A 9 60.41 67.48 29.59
C PRO A 9 59.33 67.88 28.53
N LEU A 10 58.13 68.09 29.08
CA LEU A 10 57.03 69.01 28.71
C LEU A 10 55.89 68.45 27.89
N SER A 11 54.88 68.16 28.63
CA SER A 11 53.65 68.98 28.78
C SER A 11 52.89 69.30 27.52
N SER A 12 51.77 68.71 27.43
CA SER A 12 50.53 69.52 27.20
C SER A 12 49.30 68.67 27.37
N PRO A 13 48.23 69.19 27.95
CA PRO A 13 47.04 68.48 28.26
C PRO A 13 46.14 68.45 27.03
N PHE A 14 45.83 67.28 26.54
CA PHE A 14 44.82 67.17 25.55
C PHE A 14 43.47 66.97 26.30
N GLU A 15 42.73 68.04 26.38
CA GLU A 15 41.33 68.05 26.74
C GLU A 15 40.53 67.15 25.80
N THR A 16 40.25 65.98 26.17
CA THR A 16 39.26 65.18 25.47
C THR A 16 37.87 65.55 25.96
N ASN A 17 37.27 66.40 25.20
CA ASN A 17 35.86 66.76 25.30
C ASN A 17 34.99 65.49 25.30
N GLY A 18 34.54 65.12 26.50
CA GLY A 18 33.64 63.98 26.73
C GLY A 18 32.26 64.24 26.17
N ARG A 19 32.04 63.86 24.88
CA ARG A 19 30.70 63.59 24.44
C ARG A 19 30.45 62.10 24.62
N GLY A 20 29.90 61.74 25.77
CA GLY A 20 29.33 60.43 26.03
C GLY A 20 28.25 60.16 25.03
N ALA A 21 28.59 59.41 24.00
CA ALA A 21 27.59 58.76 23.16
C ALA A 21 26.81 57.78 24.03
N LYS A 22 25.61 58.21 24.49
CA LYS A 22 24.64 57.31 25.06
C LYS A 22 24.27 56.28 23.98
N ILE A 23 24.87 55.09 24.08
CA ILE A 23 24.38 53.92 23.37
C ILE A 23 22.98 53.62 23.94
N GLN A 24 21.97 54.11 23.23
CA GLN A 24 20.59 53.66 23.50
C GLN A 24 20.54 52.20 23.10
N ASN A 25 20.62 51.34 24.12
CA ASN A 25 20.17 49.95 23.98
C ASN A 25 18.69 49.98 23.65
N SER A 26 18.39 50.03 22.35
CA SER A 26 17.04 49.69 21.86
C SER A 26 16.84 48.22 22.20
N LYS A 27 16.25 47.97 23.36
CA LYS A 27 15.69 46.66 23.67
C LYS A 27 14.66 46.36 22.60
N PHE A 28 15.08 45.57 21.61
CA PHE A 28 14.19 44.96 20.64
C PHE A 28 13.26 44.06 21.44
N LYS A 29 12.12 44.60 21.85
CA LYS A 29 11.10 43.86 22.58
C LYS A 29 10.43 42.97 21.53
N ILE A 30 10.93 41.76 21.37
CA ILE A 30 10.20 40.73 20.64
C ILE A 30 8.94 40.49 21.47
N GLN A 31 7.85 41.12 21.02
CA GLN A 31 6.54 40.77 21.50
C GLN A 31 6.17 39.41 20.94
N ASN A 32 6.66 38.37 21.57
CA ASN A 32 6.06 37.06 21.44
C ASN A 32 4.71 37.14 22.14
N SER A 33 3.71 37.64 21.45
CA SER A 33 2.34 37.40 21.80
C SER A 33 2.08 35.93 21.53
N PRO A 34 1.89 35.06 22.52
CA PRO A 34 1.35 33.73 22.26
C PRO A 34 -0.04 33.96 21.68
N ALA A 35 -0.16 33.82 20.35
CA ALA A 35 -1.47 33.78 19.70
C ALA A 35 -2.13 32.48 20.16
N GLY A 36 -2.84 32.55 21.27
CA GLY A 36 -3.68 31.46 21.78
C GLY A 36 -4.88 31.30 20.84
N PHE A 37 -5.21 30.08 20.49
CA PHE A 37 -6.43 29.78 19.77
C PHE A 37 -7.66 30.19 20.61
N THR A 38 -8.62 30.75 19.93
CA THR A 38 -9.90 31.04 20.56
C THR A 38 -10.74 29.76 20.65
N LEU A 39 -11.56 29.65 21.69
CA LEU A 39 -12.47 28.50 21.87
C LEU A 39 -13.43 28.38 20.66
N ILE A 40 -13.88 29.51 20.12
CA ILE A 40 -14.76 29.53 18.95
C ILE A 40 -14.06 29.01 17.69
N GLU A 41 -12.78 29.31 17.48
CA GLU A 41 -12.00 28.81 16.34
C GLU A 41 -11.88 27.28 16.40
N LEU A 42 -11.64 26.73 17.60
CA LEU A 42 -11.60 25.28 17.78
C LEU A 42 -12.97 24.64 17.48
N ILE A 43 -14.07 25.22 17.96
CA ILE A 43 -15.42 24.68 17.73
C ILE A 43 -15.76 24.70 16.24
N ILE A 44 -15.44 25.78 15.52
CA ILE A 44 -15.70 25.85 14.08
C ILE A 44 -14.90 24.77 13.32
N VAL A 45 -13.64 24.58 13.67
CA VAL A 45 -12.79 23.55 13.03
C VAL A 45 -13.35 22.14 13.26
N VAL A 46 -13.70 21.78 14.50
CA VAL A 46 -14.27 20.46 14.77
C VAL A 46 -15.64 20.26 14.12
N ALA A 47 -16.44 21.32 13.99
CA ALA A 47 -17.72 21.28 13.30
C ALA A 47 -17.54 20.98 11.81
N ILE A 48 -16.58 21.65 11.14
CA ILE A 48 -16.26 21.40 9.73
C ILE A 48 -15.74 19.97 9.52
N ILE A 49 -14.82 19.53 10.37
CA ILE A 49 -14.28 18.15 10.32
C ILE A 49 -15.42 17.14 10.51
N GLY A 50 -16.34 17.38 11.44
CA GLY A 50 -17.49 16.53 11.68
C GLY A 50 -18.39 16.39 10.47
N ILE A 51 -18.67 17.49 9.77
CA ILE A 51 -19.48 17.47 8.54
C ILE A 51 -18.76 16.69 7.42
N LEU A 52 -17.47 16.93 7.22
CA LEU A 52 -16.68 16.22 6.21
C LEU A 52 -16.58 14.73 6.52
N ALA A 53 -16.38 14.36 7.78
CA ALA A 53 -16.33 12.97 8.21
C ALA A 53 -17.67 12.26 7.98
N ALA A 54 -18.80 12.93 8.25
CA ALA A 54 -20.13 12.35 8.05
C ALA A 54 -20.40 11.94 6.60
N ILE A 55 -19.80 12.62 5.62
CA ILE A 55 -19.90 12.30 4.20
C ILE A 55 -18.88 11.24 3.79
N ALA A 56 -17.65 11.32 4.32
CA ALA A 56 -16.55 10.46 3.91
C ALA A 56 -16.68 9.02 4.48
N LEU A 57 -17.12 8.86 5.72
CA LEU A 57 -17.17 7.56 6.39
C LEU A 57 -18.04 6.52 5.65
N PRO A 58 -19.28 6.81 5.21
CA PRO A 58 -20.08 5.82 4.49
C PRO A 58 -19.48 5.44 3.13
N ALA A 59 -18.80 6.36 2.45
CA ALA A 59 -18.15 6.06 1.18
C ALA A 59 -16.97 5.09 1.32
N MET A 60 -16.31 5.07 2.48
CA MET A 60 -15.16 4.19 2.73
C MET A 60 -15.53 2.78 3.19
N GLN A 61 -16.76 2.53 3.61
CA GLN A 61 -17.17 1.21 4.14
C GLN A 61 -17.07 0.10 3.10
N ASN A 62 -17.36 0.38 1.84
CA ASN A 62 -17.32 -0.59 0.76
C ASN A 62 -15.96 -0.72 0.08
N ALA A 63 -15.01 0.17 0.36
CA ALA A 63 -13.68 0.16 -0.26
C ALA A 63 -12.90 -1.14 0.01
N PRO A 64 -12.84 -1.69 1.24
CA PRO A 64 -12.15 -2.94 1.50
C PRO A 64 -12.83 -4.15 0.84
N ILE A 65 -14.16 -4.15 0.71
CA ILE A 65 -14.89 -5.22 0.05
C ILE A 65 -14.56 -5.22 -1.45
N ARG A 66 -14.63 -4.06 -2.11
CA ARG A 66 -14.23 -3.91 -3.52
C ARG A 66 -12.79 -4.34 -3.78
N ALA A 67 -11.89 -4.03 -2.85
CA ALA A 67 -10.49 -4.45 -2.97
C ALA A 67 -10.37 -5.99 -2.94
N ARG A 68 -11.08 -6.68 -2.03
CA ARG A 68 -11.10 -8.14 -1.96
C ARG A 68 -11.71 -8.78 -3.19
N GLU A 69 -12.83 -8.24 -3.70
CA GLU A 69 -13.46 -8.68 -4.95
C GLU A 69 -12.50 -8.55 -6.14
N ALA A 70 -11.76 -7.43 -6.21
CA ALA A 70 -10.78 -7.23 -7.26
C ALA A 70 -9.61 -8.24 -7.18
N VAL A 71 -9.19 -8.61 -5.96
CA VAL A 71 -8.18 -9.65 -5.74
C VAL A 71 -8.69 -10.99 -6.25
N ILE A 72 -9.93 -11.42 -5.91
CA ILE A 72 -10.49 -12.68 -6.41
C ILE A 72 -10.50 -12.73 -7.93
N ARG A 73 -10.93 -11.66 -8.61
CA ARG A 73 -10.91 -11.61 -10.09
C ARG A 73 -9.52 -11.74 -10.66
N ALA A 74 -8.54 -11.08 -10.02
CA ALA A 74 -7.14 -11.16 -10.45
C ALA A 74 -6.55 -12.57 -10.23
N ASP A 75 -6.89 -13.21 -9.12
CA ASP A 75 -6.44 -14.56 -8.78
C ASP A 75 -7.06 -15.59 -9.72
N LEU A 76 -8.37 -15.51 -10.00
CA LEU A 76 -9.05 -16.35 -10.99
C LEU A 76 -8.42 -16.21 -12.37
N TYR A 77 -8.20 -14.98 -12.83
CA TYR A 77 -7.53 -14.72 -14.10
C TYR A 77 -6.13 -15.35 -14.16
N THR A 78 -5.37 -15.21 -13.09
CA THR A 78 -4.02 -15.76 -12.99
C THR A 78 -4.02 -17.28 -13.04
N MET A 79 -4.89 -17.95 -12.26
CA MET A 79 -4.99 -19.40 -12.23
C MET A 79 -5.46 -19.96 -13.58
N ARG A 80 -6.47 -19.36 -14.20
CA ARG A 80 -6.93 -19.72 -15.55
C ARG A 80 -5.83 -19.59 -16.59
N SER A 81 -5.06 -18.49 -16.53
CA SER A 81 -3.92 -18.30 -17.41
C SER A 81 -2.84 -19.36 -17.22
N CYS A 82 -2.60 -19.82 -15.97
CA CYS A 82 -1.66 -20.90 -15.69
C CYS A 82 -2.17 -22.28 -16.20
N ILE A 83 -3.48 -22.53 -16.11
CA ILE A 83 -4.12 -23.73 -16.69
C ILE A 83 -3.92 -23.75 -18.22
N ASP A 84 -4.21 -22.62 -18.90
CA ASP A 84 -4.02 -22.48 -20.33
C ASP A 84 -2.56 -22.65 -20.75
N GLN A 85 -1.63 -22.10 -19.96
CA GLN A 85 -0.21 -22.24 -20.22
C GLN A 85 0.26 -23.68 -20.05
N HIS A 86 -0.22 -24.38 -19.02
CA HIS A 86 0.07 -25.81 -18.83
C HIS A 86 -0.43 -26.63 -20.03
N LEU A 87 -1.68 -26.37 -20.48
CA LEU A 87 -2.23 -27.01 -21.67
C LEU A 87 -1.37 -26.74 -22.92
N ALA A 88 -0.96 -25.51 -23.14
CA ALA A 88 -0.11 -25.15 -24.29
C ALA A 88 1.25 -25.82 -24.26
N ASP A 89 1.86 -25.99 -23.08
CA ASP A 89 3.19 -26.57 -22.90
C ASP A 89 3.19 -28.11 -22.91
N LYS A 90 2.14 -28.73 -22.37
CA LYS A 90 2.05 -30.18 -22.14
C LYS A 90 1.10 -30.90 -23.09
N GLY A 91 0.12 -30.19 -23.66
CA GLY A 91 -0.91 -30.76 -24.52
C GLY A 91 -2.09 -31.37 -23.76
N PHE A 92 -2.12 -31.27 -22.41
CA PHE A 92 -3.20 -31.72 -21.57
C PHE A 92 -3.39 -30.78 -20.35
N TYR A 93 -4.57 -30.80 -19.76
CA TYR A 93 -4.86 -29.99 -18.60
C TYR A 93 -4.22 -30.56 -17.34
N PRO A 94 -3.94 -29.72 -16.30
CA PRO A 94 -3.39 -30.20 -15.04
C PRO A 94 -4.42 -31.09 -14.28
N GLU A 95 -3.95 -32.07 -13.52
CA GLU A 95 -4.81 -32.93 -12.70
C GLU A 95 -5.42 -32.20 -11.50
N SER A 96 -4.76 -31.14 -11.03
CA SER A 96 -5.20 -30.26 -9.92
C SER A 96 -4.49 -28.92 -9.99
N LEU A 97 -5.02 -27.92 -9.28
CA LEU A 97 -4.33 -26.63 -9.12
C LEU A 97 -2.98 -26.76 -8.40
N GLN A 98 -2.81 -27.78 -7.55
CA GLN A 98 -1.54 -28.04 -6.88
C GLN A 98 -0.43 -28.44 -7.86
N VAL A 99 -0.75 -29.14 -8.95
CA VAL A 99 0.20 -29.49 -10.00
C VAL A 99 0.82 -28.23 -10.65
N LEU A 100 0.03 -27.16 -10.81
CA LEU A 100 0.55 -25.88 -11.30
C LEU A 100 1.61 -25.27 -10.37
N VAL A 101 1.45 -25.46 -9.06
CA VAL A 101 2.44 -25.01 -8.07
C VAL A 101 3.69 -25.90 -8.13
N ASP A 102 3.52 -27.22 -8.17
CA ASP A 102 4.62 -28.19 -8.16
C ASP A 102 5.48 -28.08 -9.42
N GLN A 103 4.86 -27.77 -10.57
CA GLN A 103 5.55 -27.57 -11.85
C GLN A 103 6.03 -26.13 -12.06
N GLY A 104 5.75 -25.20 -11.14
CA GLY A 104 6.27 -23.84 -11.18
C GLY A 104 5.51 -22.85 -12.07
N TYR A 105 4.33 -23.22 -12.60
CA TYR A 105 3.43 -22.28 -13.30
C TYR A 105 2.82 -21.27 -12.33
N LEU A 106 2.55 -21.71 -11.09
CA LEU A 106 2.06 -20.88 -10.01
C LEU A 106 3.04 -20.96 -8.84
N ARG A 107 3.30 -19.85 -8.17
CA ARG A 107 4.21 -19.83 -7.02
C ARG A 107 3.60 -20.50 -5.78
N ALA A 108 2.33 -20.26 -5.56
CA ALA A 108 1.51 -20.83 -4.50
C ALA A 108 0.05 -20.58 -4.85
N LEU A 109 -0.86 -21.39 -4.31
CA LEU A 109 -2.30 -21.11 -4.42
C LEU A 109 -2.61 -19.80 -3.68
N PRO A 110 -3.38 -18.88 -4.30
CA PRO A 110 -3.75 -17.62 -3.67
C PRO A 110 -4.59 -17.88 -2.41
N PRO A 111 -4.33 -17.14 -1.31
CA PRO A 111 -5.16 -17.24 -0.12
C PRO A 111 -6.53 -16.61 -0.36
N ASP A 112 -7.55 -17.07 0.36
CA ASP A 112 -8.87 -16.45 0.32
C ASP A 112 -8.82 -15.02 0.88
N PRO A 113 -9.15 -13.97 0.08
CA PRO A 113 -9.15 -12.59 0.55
C PRO A 113 -10.19 -12.31 1.64
N PHE A 114 -11.23 -13.12 1.75
CA PHE A 114 -12.23 -13.01 2.81
C PHE A 114 -11.92 -13.87 4.04
N ASN A 115 -11.10 -14.90 3.87
CA ASN A 115 -10.63 -15.76 4.97
C ASN A 115 -9.13 -16.03 4.85
N PRO A 116 -8.26 -15.04 5.16
CA PRO A 116 -6.81 -15.16 4.94
C PRO A 116 -6.13 -16.22 5.83
N THR A 117 -6.83 -16.81 6.79
CA THR A 117 -6.33 -17.90 7.63
C THR A 117 -6.46 -19.28 6.97
N ALA A 118 -7.33 -19.40 5.99
CA ALA A 118 -7.42 -20.60 5.14
C ALA A 118 -6.37 -20.46 4.04
N GLN A 119 -5.23 -21.13 4.18
CA GLN A 119 -4.03 -21.04 3.31
C GLN A 119 -4.29 -21.43 1.84
N GLY A 120 -5.35 -20.91 1.21
CA GLY A 120 -5.77 -21.21 -0.16
C GLY A 120 -6.54 -22.52 -0.32
N GLU A 121 -6.45 -23.44 0.62
CA GLU A 121 -7.21 -24.67 0.60
C GLU A 121 -8.69 -24.39 0.87
N GLY A 122 -9.56 -24.85 -0.06
CA GLY A 122 -11.01 -24.68 0.04
C GLY A 122 -11.55 -23.31 -0.40
N ALA A 123 -10.70 -22.37 -0.83
CA ALA A 123 -11.14 -21.11 -1.42
C ALA A 123 -11.50 -21.24 -2.91
N TRP A 124 -10.90 -22.22 -3.56
CA TRP A 124 -10.99 -22.45 -4.99
C TRP A 124 -11.60 -23.81 -5.27
N GLU A 125 -12.60 -23.85 -6.14
CA GLU A 125 -13.22 -25.08 -6.61
C GLU A 125 -12.71 -25.38 -8.02
N GLU A 126 -12.18 -26.59 -8.19
CA GLU A 126 -11.66 -27.09 -9.45
C GLU A 126 -12.81 -27.62 -10.30
N ILE A 127 -12.88 -27.18 -11.55
CA ILE A 127 -13.85 -27.65 -12.54
C ILE A 127 -13.12 -28.62 -13.47
N TYR A 128 -13.60 -29.82 -13.51
CA TYR A 128 -12.99 -30.89 -14.29
C TYR A 128 -13.63 -31.03 -15.67
N ALA A 129 -12.81 -31.42 -16.65
CA ALA A 129 -13.27 -31.70 -18.00
C ALA A 129 -14.21 -32.91 -18.03
N GLU A 130 -15.26 -32.79 -18.84
CA GLU A 130 -16.04 -33.94 -19.20
C GLU A 130 -15.25 -34.87 -20.15
N PRO A 131 -15.43 -36.21 -20.10
CA PRO A 131 -14.69 -37.14 -20.95
C PRO A 131 -14.77 -36.84 -22.45
N SER A 132 -15.86 -36.26 -22.91
CA SER A 132 -16.09 -35.86 -24.30
C SER A 132 -15.23 -34.65 -24.73
N GLU A 133 -14.82 -33.81 -23.79
CA GLU A 133 -13.98 -32.64 -24.08
C GLU A 133 -12.52 -33.02 -24.23
N LEU A 134 -12.12 -34.16 -23.63
CA LEU A 134 -10.75 -34.65 -23.64
C LEU A 134 -10.43 -35.45 -24.91
N GLU A 135 -11.43 -35.99 -25.64
CA GLU A 135 -11.24 -36.76 -26.85
C GLU A 135 -10.69 -35.94 -28.03
N GLU A 136 -10.86 -34.62 -28.00
CA GLU A 136 -10.32 -33.69 -29.03
C GLU A 136 -8.87 -33.26 -28.79
N LEU A 137 -8.30 -33.54 -27.60
CA LEU A 137 -6.95 -33.14 -27.25
C LEU A 137 -5.94 -34.21 -27.65
N GLU A 138 -5.07 -33.89 -28.60
CA GLU A 138 -3.91 -34.74 -28.93
C GLU A 138 -2.75 -34.40 -27.95
N PRO A 139 -2.34 -35.32 -27.08
CA PRO A 139 -1.25 -35.05 -26.14
C PRO A 139 0.07 -34.85 -26.90
N LEU A 140 0.83 -33.80 -26.53
CA LEU A 140 2.14 -33.45 -27.08
C LEU A 140 3.26 -34.36 -26.53
N GLY A 141 2.98 -35.63 -26.21
CA GLY A 141 3.99 -36.57 -25.70
C GLY A 141 3.40 -37.86 -25.14
N ASP A 142 4.28 -38.75 -24.69
CA ASP A 142 3.93 -40.07 -24.15
C ASP A 142 3.33 -39.98 -22.71
N GLU A 143 3.32 -38.77 -22.10
CA GLU A 143 2.87 -38.52 -20.74
C GLU A 143 1.44 -38.00 -20.73
N TYR A 144 0.50 -38.88 -21.01
CA TYR A 144 -0.93 -38.59 -20.88
C TYR A 144 -1.36 -38.65 -19.41
N GLY A 145 -1.76 -37.50 -18.84
CA GLY A 145 -2.38 -37.46 -17.52
C GLY A 145 -3.71 -38.20 -17.53
N GLY A 146 -3.71 -39.47 -17.22
CA GLY A 146 -4.89 -40.35 -17.26
C GLY A 146 -5.89 -40.16 -16.11
N GLY A 147 -5.86 -38.99 -15.44
CA GLY A 147 -6.74 -38.61 -14.34
C GLY A 147 -7.77 -37.56 -14.67
N ASN A 148 -8.45 -37.05 -13.65
CA ASN A 148 -9.33 -35.88 -13.78
C ASN A 148 -8.48 -34.69 -14.22
N GLN A 149 -8.94 -33.96 -15.21
CA GLN A 149 -8.24 -32.78 -15.76
C GLN A 149 -9.01 -31.51 -15.42
N VAL A 150 -8.35 -30.56 -14.77
CA VAL A 150 -8.91 -29.27 -14.36
C VAL A 150 -8.88 -28.31 -15.54
N ILE A 151 -10.05 -27.96 -16.06
CA ILE A 151 -10.22 -27.04 -17.20
C ILE A 151 -10.51 -25.60 -16.76
N ASP A 152 -11.08 -25.41 -15.59
CA ASP A 152 -11.41 -24.09 -15.05
C ASP A 152 -11.39 -24.10 -13.53
N VAL A 153 -11.43 -22.91 -12.95
CA VAL A 153 -11.46 -22.69 -11.50
C VAL A 153 -12.46 -21.60 -11.18
N ARG A 154 -13.15 -21.75 -10.06
CA ARG A 154 -14.08 -20.74 -9.54
C ARG A 154 -13.91 -20.55 -8.04
N TYR A 155 -14.50 -19.48 -7.51
CA TYR A 155 -14.51 -19.24 -6.07
C TYR A 155 -15.49 -20.20 -5.38
N ALA A 156 -15.04 -20.87 -4.33
CA ALA A 156 -15.79 -21.99 -3.72
C ALA A 156 -17.00 -21.55 -2.88
N ASP A 157 -17.09 -20.29 -2.42
CA ASP A 157 -18.24 -19.78 -1.67
C ASP A 157 -19.37 -19.35 -2.61
N ASP A 158 -20.30 -20.26 -2.87
CA ASP A 158 -21.47 -20.10 -3.74
C ASP A 158 -22.53 -19.14 -3.18
N SER A 159 -22.44 -18.79 -1.91
CA SER A 159 -23.39 -17.90 -1.21
C SER A 159 -23.00 -16.43 -1.25
N ARG A 160 -21.75 -16.13 -1.62
CA ARG A 160 -21.21 -14.78 -1.54
C ARG A 160 -21.61 -13.91 -2.72
N VAL A 161 -22.31 -12.81 -2.37
CA VAL A 161 -22.73 -11.80 -3.34
C VAL A 161 -21.74 -10.62 -3.34
N ALA A 162 -21.32 -10.22 -4.53
CA ALA A 162 -20.48 -9.05 -4.74
C ALA A 162 -21.28 -7.75 -4.54
N LEU A 163 -20.58 -6.62 -4.44
CA LEU A 163 -21.21 -5.30 -4.27
C LEU A 163 -22.08 -4.88 -5.47
N ASP A 164 -21.86 -5.47 -6.64
CA ASP A 164 -22.66 -5.25 -7.84
C ASP A 164 -23.92 -6.13 -7.89
N GLY A 165 -24.08 -7.04 -6.92
CA GLY A 165 -25.23 -7.96 -6.81
C GLY A 165 -25.04 -9.28 -7.53
N THR A 166 -23.89 -9.53 -8.17
CA THR A 166 -23.57 -10.83 -8.80
C THR A 166 -23.04 -11.82 -7.77
N LEU A 167 -23.23 -13.11 -8.01
CA LEU A 167 -22.57 -14.14 -7.22
C LEU A 167 -21.10 -14.24 -7.63
N ILE A 168 -20.19 -14.23 -6.64
CA ILE A 168 -18.75 -14.26 -6.92
C ILE A 168 -18.35 -15.59 -7.58
N TYR A 169 -19.03 -16.64 -7.24
CA TYR A 169 -18.82 -17.97 -7.79
C TYR A 169 -19.14 -18.07 -9.31
N GLU A 170 -19.88 -17.12 -9.87
CA GLU A 170 -20.19 -17.04 -11.31
C GLU A 170 -19.12 -16.32 -12.16
N TRP A 171 -18.10 -15.77 -11.52
CA TRP A 171 -16.99 -15.08 -12.19
C TRP A 171 -16.01 -16.10 -12.77
#